data_60451723f4fa3195fc809b4fe8ce54b6
#
_entry.id   60451723f4fa3195fc809b4fe8ce54b6
#
_cell.length_a   1.000
_cell.length_b   1.000
_cell.length_c   1.000
_cell.angle_alpha   90.00
_cell.angle_beta   90.00
_cell.angle_gamma   90.00
#
_symmetry.space_group_name_H-M   'P 1'
#
loop_
_entity.id
_entity.type
_entity.pdbx_description
1 polymer ?
#
loop_
_entity_poly.entity_id
_entity_poly.type
_entity_poly.pdbx_seq_one_letter_code
_entity_poly.pdbx_strand_id
1 'polypeptide(L)'
;NEATIRLLNRHGVEVVVPKKIRCCGSLNHHLGKEEDAHQDFKNNINTWYEEHQKGNLDAILSNTSGCGTTMKDYGFIFRDDKELSKKAKVISDLTRDISEYIFESLKLNIKSKGKKYKVAYHSACSMQHGQKVHSQPISLLEKTDNEIMEIPQGHICCGSAGTYNILQSKIAKQLLENKVNNIESLNPDFISTGNIGCITQISHGTKVPIL
;
A
#
# COMPACT_ATOMS: atom_id res chain seq x y z
N ASN A 1 3.96 -1.67 10.75
CA ASN A 1 2.59 -1.66 11.30
C ASN A 1 2.50 -0.92 12.64
N GLU A 2 3.41 -1.10 13.58
CA GLU A 2 3.37 -0.44 14.89
C GLU A 2 3.37 1.09 14.80
N ALA A 3 4.15 1.69 13.89
CA ALA A 3 4.16 3.13 13.69
C ALA A 3 2.80 3.64 13.22
N THR A 4 2.13 2.90 12.34
CA THR A 4 0.77 3.20 11.86
C THR A 4 -0.22 3.19 13.03
N ILE A 5 -0.20 2.15 13.86
CA ILE A 5 -1.06 2.03 15.05
C ILE A 5 -0.82 3.20 16.00
N ARG A 6 0.45 3.51 16.31
CA ARG A 6 0.79 4.64 17.18
C ARG A 6 0.31 5.98 16.62
N LEU A 7 0.42 6.19 15.31
CA LEU A 7 -0.06 7.41 14.66
C LEU A 7 -1.57 7.56 14.78
N LEU A 8 -2.31 6.51 14.45
CA LEU A 8 -3.78 6.51 14.51
C LEU A 8 -4.29 6.74 15.94
N ASN A 9 -3.74 5.99 16.91
CA ASN A 9 -4.13 6.14 18.31
C ASN A 9 -3.86 7.54 18.87
N ARG A 10 -2.76 8.19 18.46
CA ARG A 10 -2.46 9.59 18.86
C ARG A 10 -3.50 10.59 18.33
N HIS A 11 -4.22 10.23 17.27
CA HIS A 11 -5.26 11.06 16.67
C HIS A 11 -6.67 10.60 17.03
N GLY A 12 -6.81 9.79 18.10
CA GLY A 12 -8.10 9.36 18.63
C GLY A 12 -8.79 8.25 17.84
N VAL A 13 -8.05 7.57 16.95
CA VAL A 13 -8.60 6.43 16.20
C VAL A 13 -8.32 5.15 16.98
N GLU A 14 -9.35 4.39 17.33
CA GLU A 14 -9.21 3.05 17.89
C GLU A 14 -8.80 2.08 16.78
N VAL A 15 -7.74 1.30 17.01
CA VAL A 15 -7.22 0.33 16.03
C VAL A 15 -7.46 -1.08 16.51
N VAL A 16 -8.25 -1.84 15.76
CA VAL A 16 -8.52 -3.25 16.00
C VAL A 16 -7.68 -4.10 15.04
N VAL A 17 -6.97 -5.09 15.58
CA VAL A 17 -6.21 -6.08 14.78
C VAL A 17 -6.82 -7.46 15.06
N PRO A 18 -7.74 -7.95 14.20
CA PRO A 18 -8.39 -9.23 14.43
C PRO A 18 -7.40 -10.40 14.34
N LYS A 19 -7.45 -11.32 15.30
CA LYS A 19 -6.49 -12.44 15.41
C LYS A 19 -6.57 -13.46 14.27
N LYS A 20 -7.71 -13.54 13.57
CA LYS A 20 -7.96 -14.53 12.52
C LYS A 20 -7.57 -14.07 11.11
N ILE A 21 -7.05 -12.84 10.96
CA ILE A 21 -6.65 -12.32 9.66
C ILE A 21 -5.48 -13.13 9.09
N ARG A 22 -5.57 -13.42 7.79
CA ARG A 22 -4.56 -14.09 6.98
C ARG A 22 -3.92 -13.13 5.98
N CYS A 23 -3.10 -13.67 5.09
CA CYS A 23 -2.61 -12.94 3.92
C CYS A 23 -3.78 -12.33 3.13
N CYS A 24 -3.55 -11.17 2.49
CA CYS A 24 -4.55 -10.59 1.59
C CYS A 24 -4.83 -11.45 0.34
N GLY A 25 -4.06 -12.51 0.11
CA GLY A 25 -4.21 -13.44 -1.02
C GLY A 25 -3.72 -12.90 -2.37
N SER A 26 -3.26 -11.66 -2.43
CA SER A 26 -2.88 -10.96 -3.67
C SER A 26 -1.88 -11.75 -4.52
N LEU A 27 -0.83 -12.28 -3.91
CA LEU A 27 0.22 -12.98 -4.64
C LEU A 27 -0.30 -14.26 -5.29
N ASN A 28 -1.04 -15.07 -4.55
CA ASN A 28 -1.66 -16.30 -5.07
C ASN A 28 -2.65 -15.99 -6.20
N HIS A 29 -3.47 -14.96 -6.03
CA HIS A 29 -4.42 -14.51 -7.05
C HIS A 29 -3.72 -14.12 -8.36
N HIS A 30 -2.68 -13.29 -8.30
CA HIS A 30 -1.92 -12.88 -9.47
C HIS A 30 -1.10 -14.01 -10.12
N LEU A 31 -0.84 -15.09 -9.40
CA LEU A 31 -0.20 -16.31 -9.92
C LEU A 31 -1.18 -17.33 -10.48
N GLY A 32 -2.49 -17.04 -10.47
CA GLY A 32 -3.53 -17.98 -10.90
C GLY A 32 -3.79 -19.14 -9.93
N LYS A 33 -3.30 -19.04 -8.69
CA LYS A 33 -3.59 -20.00 -7.61
C LYS A 33 -4.91 -19.62 -6.93
N GLU A 34 -5.98 -19.73 -7.66
CA GLU A 34 -7.29 -19.21 -7.25
C GLU A 34 -7.82 -19.84 -5.98
N GLU A 35 -7.69 -21.16 -5.81
CA GLU A 35 -8.19 -21.86 -4.63
C GLU A 35 -7.53 -21.34 -3.35
N ASP A 36 -6.20 -21.24 -3.33
CA ASP A 36 -5.44 -20.71 -2.18
C ASP A 36 -5.80 -19.24 -1.91
N ALA A 37 -5.89 -18.44 -2.97
CA ALA A 37 -6.27 -17.03 -2.86
C ALA A 37 -7.68 -16.87 -2.29
N HIS A 38 -8.64 -17.65 -2.79
CA HIS A 38 -10.03 -17.59 -2.35
C HIS A 38 -10.21 -18.04 -0.90
N GLN A 39 -9.41 -18.99 -0.41
CA GLN A 39 -9.43 -19.36 1.02
C GLN A 39 -9.04 -18.19 1.91
N ASP A 40 -7.96 -17.47 1.55
CA ASP A 40 -7.52 -16.30 2.28
C ASP A 40 -8.55 -15.15 2.19
N PHE A 41 -9.10 -14.89 1.01
CA PHE A 41 -10.13 -13.89 0.78
C PHE A 41 -11.37 -14.15 1.64
N LYS A 42 -11.93 -15.36 1.57
CA LYS A 42 -13.11 -15.76 2.33
C LYS A 42 -12.90 -15.62 3.84
N ASN A 43 -11.74 -16.04 4.32
CA ASN A 43 -11.37 -15.90 5.73
C ASN A 43 -11.35 -14.41 6.14
N ASN A 44 -10.71 -13.57 5.37
CA ASN A 44 -10.56 -12.15 5.68
C ASN A 44 -11.89 -11.40 5.57
N ILE A 45 -12.65 -11.65 4.51
CA ILE A 45 -14.00 -11.07 4.33
C ILE A 45 -14.89 -11.40 5.54
N ASN A 46 -14.96 -12.66 5.95
CA ASN A 46 -15.79 -13.03 7.09
C ASN A 46 -15.29 -12.43 8.40
N THR A 47 -13.98 -12.44 8.64
CA THR A 47 -13.40 -11.89 9.87
C THR A 47 -13.65 -10.38 9.99
N TRP A 48 -13.44 -9.60 8.92
CA TRP A 48 -13.72 -8.16 8.96
C TRP A 48 -15.23 -7.86 8.97
N TYR A 49 -16.04 -8.69 8.32
CA TYR A 49 -17.48 -8.54 8.37
C TYR A 49 -18.05 -8.79 9.78
N GLU A 50 -17.47 -9.75 10.53
CA GLU A 50 -17.79 -9.94 11.97
C GLU A 50 -17.46 -8.68 12.79
N GLU A 51 -16.32 -8.02 12.51
CA GLU A 51 -15.98 -6.75 13.16
C GLU A 51 -16.94 -5.62 12.74
N HIS A 52 -17.28 -5.53 11.46
CA HIS A 52 -18.24 -4.54 10.96
C HIS A 52 -19.62 -4.69 11.63
N GLN A 53 -20.09 -5.91 11.86
CA GLN A 53 -21.38 -6.15 12.53
C GLN A 53 -21.40 -5.72 14.00
N LYS A 54 -20.26 -5.47 14.64
CA LYS A 54 -20.19 -4.89 15.98
C LYS A 54 -20.54 -3.40 16.02
N GLY A 55 -20.64 -2.76 14.86
CA GLY A 55 -21.26 -1.44 14.69
C GLY A 55 -20.31 -0.23 14.73
N ASN A 56 -18.98 -0.40 14.85
CA ASN A 56 -18.03 0.71 15.00
C ASN A 56 -16.81 0.63 14.06
N LEU A 57 -16.97 0.03 12.87
CA LEU A 57 -15.88 -0.08 11.91
C LEU A 57 -16.02 0.98 10.82
N ASP A 58 -15.21 2.03 10.87
CA ASP A 58 -15.22 3.13 9.91
C ASP A 58 -14.39 2.80 8.65
N ALA A 59 -13.29 2.06 8.79
CA ALA A 59 -12.42 1.69 7.68
C ALA A 59 -11.60 0.43 7.97
N ILE A 60 -11.18 -0.23 6.89
CA ILE A 60 -10.18 -1.31 6.90
C ILE A 60 -8.93 -0.77 6.23
N LEU A 61 -7.83 -0.68 6.97
CA LEU A 61 -6.63 0.02 6.51
C LEU A 61 -5.56 -0.94 6.01
N SER A 62 -5.03 -0.64 4.83
CA SER A 62 -3.83 -1.28 4.30
C SER A 62 -2.70 -0.27 4.22
N ASN A 63 -1.50 -0.66 4.69
CA ASN A 63 -0.28 0.12 4.55
C ASN A 63 0.69 -0.49 3.52
N THR A 64 0.18 -1.39 2.68
CA THR A 64 0.89 -1.98 1.54
C THR A 64 -0.01 -1.93 0.32
N SER A 65 0.36 -1.15 -0.66
CA SER A 65 -0.50 -0.82 -1.80
C SER A 65 -0.95 -2.04 -2.62
N GLY A 66 -0.12 -3.07 -2.76
CA GLY A 66 -0.51 -4.32 -3.44
C GLY A 66 -1.64 -5.05 -2.71
N CYS A 67 -1.57 -5.14 -1.38
CA CYS A 67 -2.64 -5.71 -0.57
C CYS A 67 -3.92 -4.86 -0.66
N GLY A 68 -3.79 -3.53 -0.53
CA GLY A 68 -4.91 -2.61 -0.61
C GLY A 68 -5.67 -2.70 -1.92
N THR A 69 -4.95 -2.82 -3.05
CA THR A 69 -5.58 -3.02 -4.37
C THR A 69 -6.46 -4.26 -4.38
N THR A 70 -5.92 -5.41 -3.98
CA THR A 70 -6.67 -6.68 -3.98
C THR A 70 -7.84 -6.66 -3.01
N MET A 71 -7.68 -6.05 -1.83
CA MET A 71 -8.77 -5.93 -0.86
C MET A 71 -9.90 -5.04 -1.37
N LYS A 72 -9.59 -3.96 -2.10
CA LYS A 72 -10.58 -3.12 -2.79
C LYS A 72 -11.31 -3.89 -3.91
N ASP A 73 -10.70 -4.93 -4.46
CA ASP A 73 -11.27 -5.75 -5.54
C ASP A 73 -12.07 -6.97 -5.03
N TYR A 74 -12.09 -7.27 -3.73
CA TYR A 74 -12.85 -8.42 -3.20
C TYR A 74 -14.32 -8.40 -3.64
N GLY A 75 -14.96 -7.23 -3.64
CA GLY A 75 -16.35 -7.09 -4.08
C GLY A 75 -16.55 -7.45 -5.57
N PHE A 76 -15.58 -7.13 -6.43
CA PHE A 76 -15.60 -7.52 -7.83
C PHE A 76 -15.29 -9.01 -8.01
N ILE A 77 -14.31 -9.55 -7.28
CA ILE A 77 -13.91 -10.97 -7.33
C ILE A 77 -15.10 -11.87 -6.95
N PHE A 78 -15.84 -11.51 -5.92
CA PHE A 78 -16.98 -12.29 -5.42
C PHE A 78 -18.35 -11.78 -5.88
N ARG A 79 -18.44 -10.97 -6.94
CA ARG A 79 -19.70 -10.37 -7.41
C ARG A 79 -20.80 -11.40 -7.73
N ASP A 80 -20.40 -12.59 -8.20
CA ASP A 80 -21.30 -13.67 -8.60
C ASP A 80 -21.48 -14.75 -7.49
N ASP A 81 -20.79 -14.61 -6.35
CA ASP A 81 -20.92 -15.53 -5.22
C ASP A 81 -22.18 -15.18 -4.40
N LYS A 82 -23.12 -16.12 -4.30
CA LYS A 82 -24.42 -15.91 -3.65
C LYS A 82 -24.32 -15.61 -2.14
N GLU A 83 -23.27 -16.12 -1.48
CA GLU A 83 -23.10 -16.00 -0.03
C GLU A 83 -22.19 -14.84 0.36
N LEU A 84 -21.17 -14.58 -0.45
CA LEU A 84 -20.10 -13.63 -0.11
C LEU A 84 -20.21 -12.28 -0.80
N SER A 85 -20.91 -12.16 -1.93
CA SER A 85 -20.94 -10.92 -2.72
C SER A 85 -21.27 -9.67 -1.90
N LYS A 86 -22.28 -9.74 -1.06
CA LYS A 86 -22.68 -8.61 -0.20
C LYS A 86 -21.60 -8.27 0.84
N LYS A 87 -21.04 -9.27 1.51
CA LYS A 87 -19.98 -9.09 2.51
C LYS A 87 -18.72 -8.54 1.86
N ALA A 88 -18.30 -9.15 0.76
CA ALA A 88 -17.11 -8.73 0.00
C ALA A 88 -17.23 -7.28 -0.47
N LYS A 89 -18.41 -6.86 -0.95
CA LYS A 89 -18.66 -5.48 -1.32
C LYS A 89 -18.50 -4.53 -0.13
N VAL A 90 -19.08 -4.84 1.01
CA VAL A 90 -18.94 -4.01 2.23
C VAL A 90 -17.46 -3.87 2.61
N ILE A 91 -16.70 -4.97 2.58
CA ILE A 91 -15.27 -4.96 2.94
C ILE A 91 -14.47 -4.14 1.92
N SER A 92 -14.74 -4.28 0.62
CA SER A 92 -14.10 -3.46 -0.42
C SER A 92 -14.39 -1.98 -0.23
N ASP A 93 -15.66 -1.64 0.03
CA ASP A 93 -16.10 -0.25 0.22
C ASP A 93 -15.50 0.40 1.47
N LEU A 94 -15.17 -0.39 2.51
CA LEU A 94 -14.50 0.07 3.73
C LEU A 94 -12.98 0.10 3.61
N THR A 95 -12.41 -0.55 2.59
CA THR A 95 -10.96 -0.64 2.44
C THR A 95 -10.37 0.69 1.98
N ARG A 96 -9.33 1.17 2.69
CA ARG A 96 -8.58 2.38 2.37
C ARG A 96 -7.08 2.12 2.45
N ASP A 97 -6.32 2.79 1.61
CA ASP A 97 -4.90 2.95 1.88
C ASP A 97 -4.70 3.84 3.10
N ILE A 98 -3.67 3.59 3.88
CA ILE A 98 -3.40 4.38 5.09
C ILE A 98 -3.23 5.88 4.78
N SER A 99 -2.61 6.22 3.66
CA SER A 99 -2.43 7.61 3.25
C SER A 99 -3.74 8.27 2.83
N GLU A 100 -4.60 7.52 2.14
CA GLU A 100 -5.96 7.94 1.78
C GLU A 100 -6.77 8.28 3.03
N TYR A 101 -6.83 7.34 3.99
CA TYR A 101 -7.57 7.52 5.22
C TYR A 101 -7.06 8.69 6.07
N ILE A 102 -5.75 8.78 6.25
CA ILE A 102 -5.14 9.87 7.02
C ILE A 102 -5.44 11.22 6.38
N PHE A 103 -5.30 11.33 5.06
CA PHE A 103 -5.53 12.56 4.33
C PHE A 103 -6.98 13.04 4.41
N GLU A 104 -7.94 12.12 4.24
CA GLU A 104 -9.37 12.41 4.17
C GLU A 104 -10.02 12.56 5.55
N SER A 105 -9.62 11.74 6.52
CA SER A 105 -10.32 11.59 7.79
C SER A 105 -9.61 12.26 8.97
N LEU A 106 -8.29 12.47 8.90
CA LEU A 106 -7.53 13.01 10.03
C LEU A 106 -7.03 14.43 9.76
N LYS A 107 -7.33 15.35 10.67
CA LYS A 107 -6.69 16.68 10.67
C LYS A 107 -5.32 16.60 11.30
N LEU A 108 -4.32 16.15 10.53
CA LEU A 108 -2.95 16.07 11.01
C LEU A 108 -2.38 17.48 11.26
N ASN A 109 -2.00 17.74 12.51
CA ASN A 109 -1.18 18.87 12.87
C ASN A 109 0.25 18.37 13.10
N ILE A 110 1.03 18.30 12.02
CA ILE A 110 2.42 17.86 12.07
C ILE A 110 3.28 19.10 12.40
N LYS A 111 3.86 19.10 13.60
CA LYS A 111 4.89 20.05 13.96
C LYS A 111 6.23 19.37 13.76
N SER A 112 6.85 19.58 12.62
CA SER A 112 8.23 19.17 12.43
C SER A 112 9.16 20.05 13.27
N LYS A 113 10.07 19.44 14.02
CA LYS A 113 11.09 20.12 14.82
C LYS A 113 12.48 19.53 14.52
N GLY A 114 12.71 19.11 13.29
CA GLY A 114 13.90 18.36 12.97
C GLY A 114 14.66 18.86 11.74
N LYS A 115 15.67 18.10 11.36
CA LYS A 115 16.42 18.29 10.13
C LYS A 115 15.46 18.10 8.93
N LYS A 116 15.56 18.98 7.95
CA LYS A 116 14.90 18.81 6.66
C LYS A 116 15.67 17.79 5.83
N TYR A 117 14.91 16.88 5.20
CA TYR A 117 15.47 15.85 4.33
C TYR A 117 14.93 16.00 2.91
N LYS A 118 15.74 15.57 1.95
CA LYS A 118 15.34 15.38 0.56
C LYS A 118 14.76 13.97 0.42
N VAL A 119 13.47 13.89 0.12
CA VAL A 119 12.73 12.64 0.05
C VAL A 119 12.31 12.36 -1.38
N ALA A 120 12.87 11.34 -2.00
CA ALA A 120 12.37 10.83 -3.28
C ALA A 120 11.13 9.97 -3.03
N TYR A 121 9.95 10.44 -3.43
CA TYR A 121 8.73 9.66 -3.29
C TYR A 121 8.52 8.73 -4.48
N HIS A 122 8.55 7.41 -4.23
CA HIS A 122 8.22 6.40 -5.22
C HIS A 122 6.77 5.96 -5.08
N SER A 123 5.90 6.45 -5.95
CA SER A 123 4.51 6.00 -6.05
C SER A 123 4.47 4.61 -6.69
N ALA A 124 4.08 3.60 -5.94
CA ALA A 124 3.96 2.25 -6.46
C ALA A 124 2.86 2.15 -7.53
N CYS A 125 3.06 1.31 -8.57
CA CYS A 125 2.07 1.14 -9.63
C CYS A 125 0.71 0.65 -9.11
N SER A 126 0.68 -0.22 -8.09
CA SER A 126 -0.55 -0.64 -7.42
C SER A 126 -1.26 0.51 -6.69
N MET A 127 -0.52 1.51 -6.18
CA MET A 127 -1.09 2.71 -5.57
C MET A 127 -1.72 3.61 -6.64
N GLN A 128 -0.90 4.02 -7.62
CA GLN A 128 -1.35 5.02 -8.60
C GLN A 128 -2.34 4.48 -9.63
N HIS A 129 -2.15 3.26 -10.14
CA HIS A 129 -3.02 2.69 -11.17
C HIS A 129 -4.12 1.79 -10.61
N GLY A 130 -3.79 0.97 -9.60
CA GLY A 130 -4.74 0.07 -8.97
C GLY A 130 -5.73 0.79 -8.05
N GLN A 131 -5.23 1.50 -7.06
CA GLN A 131 -6.07 2.18 -6.07
C GLN A 131 -6.47 3.61 -6.47
N LYS A 132 -5.82 4.22 -7.47
CA LYS A 132 -5.98 5.62 -7.91
C LYS A 132 -5.70 6.64 -6.79
N VAL A 133 -4.78 6.29 -5.90
CA VAL A 133 -4.29 7.16 -4.82
C VAL A 133 -3.00 7.82 -5.30
N HIS A 134 -3.05 9.11 -5.57
CA HIS A 134 -1.95 9.87 -6.21
C HIS A 134 -1.40 10.98 -5.31
N SER A 135 -2.24 11.96 -5.01
CA SER A 135 -1.83 13.19 -4.32
C SER A 135 -1.78 13.05 -2.80
N GLN A 136 -2.58 12.16 -2.23
CA GLN A 136 -2.71 12.03 -0.78
C GLN A 136 -1.37 11.75 -0.08
N PRO A 137 -0.54 10.77 -0.51
CA PRO A 137 0.75 10.52 0.11
C PRO A 137 1.70 11.73 0.00
N ILE A 138 1.74 12.39 -1.17
CA ILE A 138 2.60 13.55 -1.40
C ILE A 138 2.18 14.69 -0.48
N SER A 139 0.88 15.02 -0.45
CA SER A 139 0.35 16.08 0.41
C SER A 139 0.55 15.83 1.90
N LEU A 140 0.59 14.56 2.33
CA LEU A 140 0.93 14.21 3.71
C LEU A 140 2.43 14.40 3.99
N LEU A 141 3.30 14.01 3.07
CA LEU A 141 4.74 14.19 3.19
C LEU A 141 5.14 15.67 3.18
N GLU A 142 4.51 16.50 2.35
CA GLU A 142 4.73 17.95 2.30
C GLU A 142 4.43 18.66 3.64
N LYS A 143 3.51 18.10 4.45
CA LYS A 143 3.25 18.63 5.81
C LYS A 143 4.41 18.40 6.79
N THR A 144 5.42 17.61 6.41
CA THR A 144 6.53 17.24 7.30
C THR A 144 7.74 18.17 7.20
N ASP A 145 7.66 19.32 6.54
CA ASP A 145 8.77 20.25 6.26
C ASP A 145 9.93 19.64 5.44
N ASN A 146 9.81 18.43 4.92
CA ASN A 146 10.78 17.81 4.04
C ASN A 146 10.64 18.33 2.61
N GLU A 147 11.72 18.26 1.84
CA GLU A 147 11.70 18.52 0.40
C GLU A 147 11.27 17.23 -0.33
N ILE A 148 10.05 17.22 -0.85
CA ILE A 148 9.52 16.06 -1.56
C ILE A 148 9.82 16.18 -3.04
N MET A 149 10.52 15.18 -3.57
CA MET A 149 10.97 15.15 -4.96
C MET A 149 10.23 14.07 -5.73
N GLU A 150 9.66 14.44 -6.86
CA GLU A 150 9.08 13.50 -7.80
C GLU A 150 10.18 12.83 -8.63
N ILE A 151 10.13 11.49 -8.67
CA ILE A 151 11.10 10.70 -9.43
C ILE A 151 10.80 10.83 -10.94
N PRO A 152 11.78 11.22 -11.78
CA PRO A 152 11.58 11.21 -13.23
C PRO A 152 11.06 9.85 -13.72
N GLN A 153 10.11 9.87 -14.64
CA GLN A 153 9.42 8.67 -15.11
C GLN A 153 8.80 7.85 -13.94
N GLY A 154 8.24 8.53 -12.94
CA GLY A 154 7.67 7.90 -11.74
C GLY A 154 6.61 6.84 -12.02
N HIS A 155 5.87 6.96 -13.13
CA HIS A 155 4.84 6.02 -13.59
C HIS A 155 5.39 4.67 -14.07
N ILE A 156 6.69 4.56 -14.39
CA ILE A 156 7.30 3.30 -14.82
C ILE A 156 7.55 2.41 -13.61
N CYS A 157 7.27 1.10 -13.77
CA CYS A 157 7.47 0.10 -12.72
C CYS A 157 8.94 0.02 -12.25
N CYS A 158 9.14 -0.35 -10.99
CA CYS A 158 10.48 -0.66 -10.45
C CYS A 158 11.00 -2.06 -10.84
N GLY A 159 10.20 -2.86 -11.53
CA GLY A 159 10.54 -4.22 -11.94
C GLY A 159 10.13 -5.33 -10.95
N SER A 160 9.56 -5.00 -9.78
CA SER A 160 9.13 -6.02 -8.79
C SER A 160 7.96 -6.88 -9.28
N ALA A 161 6.79 -6.29 -9.48
CA ALA A 161 5.56 -6.90 -10.00
C ALA A 161 5.31 -8.35 -9.54
N GLY A 162 5.16 -8.56 -8.23
CA GLY A 162 4.94 -9.89 -7.65
C GLY A 162 6.16 -10.80 -7.85
N THR A 163 6.01 -11.88 -8.63
CA THR A 163 7.10 -12.82 -8.98
C THR A 163 7.76 -12.51 -10.32
N TYR A 164 7.37 -11.42 -10.99
CA TYR A 164 7.89 -11.05 -12.30
C TYR A 164 9.41 -10.87 -12.29
N ASN A 165 9.96 -10.27 -11.23
CA ASN A 165 11.41 -10.09 -11.07
C ASN A 165 12.19 -11.41 -11.01
N ILE A 166 11.56 -12.52 -10.61
CA ILE A 166 12.15 -13.87 -10.61
C ILE A 166 12.00 -14.50 -11.99
N LEU A 167 10.79 -14.45 -12.57
CA LEU A 167 10.46 -15.14 -13.82
C LEU A 167 11.01 -14.41 -15.05
N GLN A 168 11.11 -13.08 -15.00
CA GLN A 168 11.57 -12.21 -16.09
C GLN A 168 12.74 -11.33 -15.62
N SER A 169 13.72 -11.93 -14.98
CA SER A 169 14.83 -11.28 -14.30
C SER A 169 15.59 -10.26 -15.16
N LYS A 170 15.77 -10.55 -16.45
CA LYS A 170 16.48 -9.68 -17.39
C LYS A 170 15.76 -8.33 -17.58
N ILE A 171 14.45 -8.37 -17.82
CA ILE A 171 13.65 -7.15 -18.00
C ILE A 171 13.49 -6.42 -16.66
N ALA A 172 13.22 -7.17 -15.60
CA ALA A 172 13.09 -6.62 -14.25
C ALA A 172 14.35 -5.86 -13.81
N LYS A 173 15.54 -6.37 -14.17
CA LYS A 173 16.83 -5.71 -13.90
C LYS A 173 16.95 -4.38 -14.65
N GLN A 174 16.59 -4.34 -15.92
CA GLN A 174 16.59 -3.09 -16.71
C GLN A 174 15.65 -2.02 -16.13
N LEU A 175 14.43 -2.44 -15.70
CA LEU A 175 13.48 -1.57 -15.02
C LEU A 175 14.03 -1.05 -13.70
N LEU A 176 14.69 -1.90 -12.92
CA LEU A 176 15.34 -1.51 -11.67
C LEU A 176 16.46 -0.49 -11.91
N GLU A 177 17.36 -0.76 -12.84
CA GLU A 177 18.47 0.13 -13.20
C GLU A 177 17.96 1.51 -13.62
N ASN A 178 16.95 1.55 -14.49
CA ASN A 178 16.33 2.81 -14.90
C ASN A 178 15.71 3.56 -13.71
N LYS A 179 14.98 2.85 -12.84
CA LYS A 179 14.36 3.44 -11.65
C LYS A 179 15.40 3.99 -10.68
N VAL A 180 16.46 3.25 -10.41
CA VAL A 180 17.54 3.64 -9.51
C VAL A 180 18.29 4.86 -10.06
N ASN A 181 18.64 4.87 -11.35
CA ASN A 181 19.28 6.02 -11.98
C ASN A 181 18.44 7.29 -11.84
N ASN A 182 17.12 7.19 -12.06
CA ASN A 182 16.20 8.31 -11.89
C ASN A 182 16.10 8.79 -10.44
N ILE A 183 16.16 7.89 -9.47
CA ILE A 183 16.17 8.22 -8.04
C ILE A 183 17.48 8.91 -7.66
N GLU A 184 18.61 8.31 -8.02
CA GLU A 184 19.94 8.82 -7.64
C GLU A 184 20.28 10.17 -8.30
N SER A 185 19.71 10.45 -9.48
CA SER A 185 19.84 11.76 -10.13
C SER A 185 19.29 12.92 -9.30
N LEU A 186 18.37 12.63 -8.36
CA LEU A 186 17.81 13.60 -7.44
C LEU A 186 18.67 13.84 -6.19
N ASN A 187 19.67 13.01 -5.95
CA ASN A 187 20.51 13.02 -4.74
C ASN A 187 19.70 13.11 -3.43
N PRO A 188 18.76 12.16 -3.19
CA PRO A 188 17.90 12.18 -2.01
C PRO A 188 18.61 11.67 -0.76
N ASP A 189 18.15 12.13 0.42
CA ASP A 189 18.59 11.56 1.70
C ASP A 189 17.97 10.18 1.94
N PHE A 190 16.71 9.96 1.49
CA PHE A 190 16.03 8.66 1.52
C PHE A 190 14.87 8.57 0.51
N ILE A 191 14.42 7.35 0.30
CA ILE A 191 13.28 7.01 -0.58
C ILE A 191 12.10 6.66 0.30
N SER A 192 10.91 7.19 -0.01
CA SER A 192 9.65 6.82 0.63
C SER A 192 8.75 6.08 -0.35
N THR A 193 8.22 4.92 0.06
CA THR A 193 7.26 4.16 -0.76
C THR A 193 6.36 3.27 0.09
N GLY A 194 5.09 3.14 -0.29
CA GLY A 194 4.07 2.34 0.38
C GLY A 194 3.91 0.90 -0.14
N ASN A 195 4.97 0.29 -0.71
CA ASN A 195 4.89 -1.07 -1.23
C ASN A 195 6.14 -1.90 -0.90
N ILE A 196 5.95 -2.99 -0.15
CA ILE A 196 7.07 -3.85 0.26
C ILE A 196 7.83 -4.46 -0.93
N GLY A 197 7.15 -4.81 -2.02
CA GLY A 197 7.77 -5.31 -3.23
C GLY A 197 8.70 -4.27 -3.88
N CYS A 198 8.27 -2.99 -3.92
CA CYS A 198 9.10 -1.89 -4.40
C CYS A 198 10.27 -1.62 -3.45
N ILE A 199 10.05 -1.64 -2.13
CA ILE A 199 11.10 -1.48 -1.12
C ILE A 199 12.19 -2.52 -1.38
N THR A 200 11.83 -3.80 -1.42
CA THR A 200 12.76 -4.90 -1.64
C THR A 200 13.48 -4.79 -2.98
N GLN A 201 12.76 -4.52 -4.06
CA GLN A 201 13.34 -4.44 -5.41
C GLN A 201 14.33 -3.29 -5.52
N ILE A 202 13.96 -2.09 -5.10
CA ILE A 202 14.80 -0.89 -5.23
C ILE A 202 16.03 -0.98 -4.32
N SER A 203 15.90 -1.56 -3.11
CA SER A 203 17.02 -1.74 -2.18
C SER A 203 18.16 -2.60 -2.72
N HIS A 204 17.90 -3.45 -3.73
CA HIS A 204 18.97 -4.22 -4.41
C HIS A 204 19.77 -3.39 -5.40
N GLY A 205 19.28 -2.22 -5.80
CA GLY A 205 19.95 -1.38 -6.81
C GLY A 205 20.62 -0.13 -6.26
N THR A 206 20.29 0.31 -5.04
CA THR A 206 20.82 1.55 -4.46
C THR A 206 21.21 1.39 -3.00
N LYS A 207 22.10 2.28 -2.52
CA LYS A 207 22.45 2.41 -1.10
C LYS A 207 21.64 3.50 -0.39
N VAL A 208 20.81 4.25 -1.10
CA VAL A 208 19.92 5.25 -0.50
C VAL A 208 18.93 4.54 0.42
N PRO A 209 18.80 4.95 1.69
CA PRO A 209 17.85 4.34 2.61
C PRO A 209 16.41 4.39 2.08
N ILE A 210 15.63 3.32 2.28
CA ILE A 210 14.23 3.23 1.86
C ILE A 210 13.35 3.02 3.09
N LEU A 211 12.30 3.82 3.19
CA LEU A 211 11.33 3.82 4.28
C LEU A 211 9.91 3.60 3.77
#